data_117c2e6c16065e4f13a523ee553e999c
#
_entry.id   117c2e6c16065e4f13a523ee553e999c
#
_cell.length_a   1.000
_cell.length_b   1.000
_cell.length_c   1.000
_cell.angle_alpha   90.00
_cell.angle_beta   90.00
_cell.angle_gamma   90.00
#
_symmetry.space_group_name_H-M   'P 1'
#
loop_
_entity.id
_entity.type
_entity.pdbx_description
1 polymer ?
#
loop_
_entity_poly.entity_id
_entity_poly.type
_entity_poly.pdbx_seq_one_letter_code
_entity_poly.pdbx_strand_id
1 'polypeptide(L)'
;PEETFWPVQNFIINSFKNEEVSFFKTHIDKSFENENSNYRKPRTGMLTEYIEDSEIDMTNSFVIGDRSSDMQLANNLKCSGIFYNGSDLDESLNNIVKLETDSWKSVYEYLSGLSRYSKFNRDTNETKIEIELDLDGTGKSNIDTGLSFFDHMLDQLSRHSLVDLNIKVDGDLNVDEHHTIEDTAIALGESFSSVLGKKIGIERYAFSLPMDDCLAQVAIDFGGRSWLVWDAEFNREKIGDVPTEMFYHFFKSFCDGAKLNANIKVEGTNEHHKIESIFKAFAKCIKSAVSKNQDKLILPSTKGVL
;
A
#
# COMPACT_ATOMS: atom_id res chain seq x y z
N PRO A 1 16.26 -33.93 23.01
CA PRO A 1 17.42 -34.77 22.72
C PRO A 1 17.72 -34.77 21.22
N GLU A 2 18.98 -34.85 20.83
CA GLU A 2 19.38 -34.83 19.40
C GLU A 2 18.79 -36.02 18.62
N GLU A 3 18.64 -37.14 19.29
CA GLU A 3 18.07 -38.36 18.72
C GLU A 3 16.59 -38.19 18.24
N THR A 4 15.84 -37.30 18.86
CA THR A 4 14.45 -37.01 18.46
C THR A 4 14.34 -35.80 17.53
N PHE A 5 15.25 -34.87 17.60
CA PHE A 5 15.25 -33.65 16.79
C PHE A 5 15.68 -33.92 15.34
N TRP A 6 16.83 -34.57 15.13
CA TRP A 6 17.39 -34.73 13.79
C TRP A 6 16.53 -35.55 12.83
N PRO A 7 15.85 -36.62 13.23
CA PRO A 7 14.97 -37.35 12.34
C PRO A 7 13.83 -36.45 11.75
N VAL A 8 13.24 -35.61 12.60
CA VAL A 8 12.18 -34.69 12.19
C VAL A 8 12.74 -33.57 11.29
N GLN A 9 13.84 -32.95 11.69
CA GLN A 9 14.48 -31.90 10.92
C GLN A 9 14.93 -32.40 9.55
N ASN A 10 15.55 -33.56 9.48
CA ASN A 10 15.98 -34.18 8.23
C ASN A 10 14.79 -34.55 7.34
N PHE A 11 13.68 -35.01 7.93
CA PHE A 11 12.46 -35.30 7.18
C PHE A 11 11.91 -34.01 6.52
N ILE A 12 11.85 -32.90 7.27
CA ILE A 12 11.39 -31.60 6.75
C ILE A 12 12.30 -31.15 5.60
N ILE A 13 13.62 -31.12 5.80
CA ILE A 13 14.58 -30.69 4.76
C ILE A 13 14.49 -31.56 3.51
N ASN A 14 14.38 -32.89 3.67
CA ASN A 14 14.26 -33.81 2.56
C ASN A 14 12.93 -33.66 1.81
N SER A 15 11.83 -33.34 2.52
CA SER A 15 10.54 -33.05 1.89
C SER A 15 10.64 -31.86 0.97
N PHE A 16 11.27 -30.77 1.40
CA PHE A 16 11.52 -29.62 0.53
C PHE A 16 12.43 -29.96 -0.64
N LYS A 17 13.48 -30.73 -0.41
CA LYS A 17 14.41 -31.15 -1.47
C LYS A 17 13.73 -32.02 -2.54
N ASN A 18 12.76 -32.85 -2.15
CA ASN A 18 11.98 -33.67 -3.10
C ASN A 18 11.09 -32.80 -4.02
N GLU A 19 10.72 -31.60 -3.55
CA GLU A 19 9.99 -30.58 -4.34
C GLU A 19 10.94 -29.56 -5.01
N GLU A 20 12.22 -29.94 -5.17
CA GLU A 20 13.28 -29.12 -5.79
C GLU A 20 13.56 -27.78 -5.05
N VAL A 21 13.15 -27.66 -3.78
CA VAL A 21 13.43 -26.51 -2.93
C VAL A 21 14.67 -26.75 -2.10
N SER A 22 15.70 -25.92 -2.27
CA SER A 22 16.93 -25.96 -1.45
C SER A 22 17.09 -24.69 -0.63
N PHE A 23 17.52 -24.85 0.62
CA PHE A 23 17.86 -23.72 1.48
C PHE A 23 19.36 -23.42 1.37
N PHE A 24 19.71 -22.14 1.28
CA PHE A 24 21.11 -21.72 1.28
C PHE A 24 21.82 -22.17 2.57
N LYS A 25 21.17 -21.95 3.73
CA LYS A 25 21.68 -22.35 5.03
C LYS A 25 20.57 -22.57 6.04
N THR A 26 20.78 -23.51 6.96
CA THR A 26 19.88 -23.75 8.09
C THR A 26 20.60 -23.43 9.38
N HIS A 27 20.06 -22.51 10.17
CA HIS A 27 20.59 -22.13 11.49
C HIS A 27 19.72 -22.72 12.59
N ILE A 28 20.34 -23.39 13.56
CA ILE A 28 19.67 -24.04 14.68
C ILE A 28 20.32 -23.60 15.97
N ASP A 29 19.59 -22.82 16.76
CA ASP A 29 19.99 -22.49 18.12
C ASP A 29 19.53 -23.58 19.08
N LYS A 30 20.45 -24.12 19.86
CA LYS A 30 20.22 -25.20 20.84
C LYS A 30 20.05 -24.67 22.27
N SER A 31 20.16 -23.36 22.48
CA SER A 31 20.07 -22.74 23.79
C SER A 31 18.65 -22.66 24.33
N PHE A 32 18.50 -22.71 25.64
CA PHE A 32 17.28 -22.40 26.34
C PHE A 32 17.16 -20.87 26.57
N GLU A 33 15.95 -20.40 26.78
CA GLU A 33 15.67 -18.97 26.97
C GLU A 33 16.43 -18.35 28.15
N ASN A 34 16.56 -19.11 29.24
CA ASN A 34 17.27 -18.71 30.44
C ASN A 34 18.80 -18.62 30.28
N GLU A 35 19.36 -19.21 29.22
CA GLU A 35 20.80 -19.16 28.93
C GLU A 35 21.25 -17.84 28.29
N ASN A 36 20.30 -17.01 27.90
CA ASN A 36 20.54 -15.68 27.35
C ASN A 36 21.55 -15.64 26.18
N SER A 37 21.53 -16.66 25.35
CA SER A 37 22.46 -16.86 24.23
C SER A 37 22.37 -15.75 23.20
N ASN A 38 23.51 -15.29 22.67
CA ASN A 38 23.56 -14.33 21.55
C ASN A 38 23.06 -14.92 20.23
N TYR A 39 22.88 -16.23 20.15
CA TYR A 39 22.41 -16.94 18.96
C TYR A 39 20.90 -17.12 18.92
N ARG A 40 20.21 -16.92 20.05
CA ARG A 40 18.76 -17.06 20.15
C ARG A 40 18.04 -15.80 19.70
N LYS A 41 17.01 -15.95 18.87
CA LYS A 41 16.11 -14.85 18.47
C LYS A 41 15.57 -14.09 19.70
N PRO A 42 15.51 -12.77 19.67
CA PRO A 42 15.71 -11.85 18.53
C PRO A 42 17.14 -11.38 18.27
N ARG A 43 18.14 -12.01 18.88
CA ARG A 43 19.56 -11.65 18.68
C ARG A 43 20.09 -12.18 17.37
N THR A 44 21.08 -11.50 16.80
CA THR A 44 21.58 -11.71 15.44
C THR A 44 22.87 -12.53 15.35
N GLY A 45 23.34 -13.11 16.46
CA GLY A 45 24.66 -13.75 16.50
C GLY A 45 24.88 -14.92 15.52
N MET A 46 23.79 -15.61 15.10
CA MET A 46 23.87 -16.65 14.06
C MET A 46 23.85 -16.07 12.63
N LEU A 47 23.60 -14.78 12.48
CA LEU A 47 23.31 -14.13 11.20
C LEU A 47 24.33 -13.02 10.87
N THR A 48 25.42 -12.93 11.61
CA THR A 48 26.47 -11.91 11.42
C THR A 48 27.06 -11.97 10.02
N GLU A 49 27.22 -13.15 9.44
CA GLU A 49 27.73 -13.33 8.08
C GLU A 49 26.85 -12.63 7.02
N TYR A 50 25.52 -12.57 7.22
CA TYR A 50 24.60 -11.88 6.31
C TYR A 50 24.62 -10.36 6.50
N ILE A 51 24.89 -9.89 7.73
CA ILE A 51 24.98 -8.47 8.05
C ILE A 51 26.27 -7.86 7.47
N GLU A 52 27.35 -8.65 7.47
CA GLU A 52 28.68 -8.25 7.02
C GLU A 52 28.88 -8.42 5.50
N ASP A 53 28.03 -9.21 4.85
CA ASP A 53 28.09 -9.44 3.41
C ASP A 53 27.45 -8.28 2.63
N SER A 54 28.27 -7.52 1.91
CA SER A 54 27.83 -6.38 1.10
C SER A 54 27.01 -6.77 -0.13
N GLU A 55 26.98 -8.06 -0.51
CA GLU A 55 26.18 -8.56 -1.63
C GLU A 55 24.71 -8.84 -1.20
N ILE A 56 24.45 -8.89 0.12
CA ILE A 56 23.11 -9.11 0.65
C ILE A 56 22.40 -7.77 0.86
N ASP A 57 21.32 -7.56 0.11
CA ASP A 57 20.46 -6.40 0.28
C ASP A 57 19.51 -6.59 1.47
N MET A 58 19.97 -6.15 2.65
CA MET A 58 19.20 -6.23 3.88
C MET A 58 17.90 -5.39 3.80
N THR A 59 17.91 -4.30 3.03
CA THR A 59 16.74 -3.40 2.90
C THR A 59 15.57 -4.08 2.20
N ASN A 60 15.87 -4.96 1.23
CA ASN A 60 14.89 -5.76 0.50
C ASN A 60 14.81 -7.22 1.00
N SER A 61 15.37 -7.50 2.18
CA SER A 61 15.28 -8.81 2.83
C SER A 61 14.13 -8.86 3.82
N PHE A 62 13.63 -10.07 4.10
CA PHE A 62 12.47 -10.28 4.98
C PHE A 62 12.74 -11.38 6.01
N VAL A 63 12.23 -11.16 7.23
CA VAL A 63 12.02 -12.22 8.21
C VAL A 63 10.54 -12.60 8.21
N ILE A 64 10.24 -13.89 8.05
CA ILE A 64 8.88 -14.43 8.14
C ILE A 64 8.77 -15.22 9.43
N GLY A 65 7.81 -14.94 10.29
CA GLY A 65 7.64 -15.64 11.55
C GLY A 65 6.32 -15.36 12.24
N ASP A 66 6.00 -16.16 13.24
CA ASP A 66 4.73 -16.20 13.96
C ASP A 66 4.78 -15.50 15.33
N ARG A 67 5.94 -14.94 15.71
CA ARG A 67 6.17 -14.36 17.04
C ARG A 67 6.72 -12.93 16.95
N SER A 68 6.42 -12.13 17.96
CA SER A 68 7.04 -10.81 18.11
C SER A 68 8.57 -10.86 18.14
N SER A 69 9.16 -11.95 18.62
CA SER A 69 10.62 -12.15 18.58
C SER A 69 11.19 -12.29 17.17
N ASP A 70 10.42 -12.75 16.20
CA ASP A 70 10.81 -12.79 14.79
C ASP A 70 10.78 -11.38 14.18
N MET A 71 9.77 -10.60 14.51
CA MET A 71 9.68 -9.20 14.08
C MET A 71 10.76 -8.34 14.73
N GLN A 72 11.08 -8.60 16.01
CA GLN A 72 12.23 -7.96 16.66
C GLN A 72 13.57 -8.37 16.02
N LEU A 73 13.69 -9.62 15.53
CA LEU A 73 14.85 -10.05 14.75
C LEU A 73 14.94 -9.27 13.44
N ALA A 74 13.83 -9.08 12.72
CA ALA A 74 13.78 -8.24 11.51
C ALA A 74 14.30 -6.82 11.80
N ASN A 75 13.81 -6.21 12.87
CA ASN A 75 14.25 -4.89 13.32
C ASN A 75 15.75 -4.83 13.60
N ASN A 76 16.28 -5.83 14.32
CA ASN A 76 17.70 -5.91 14.66
C ASN A 76 18.59 -6.13 13.43
N LEU A 77 18.08 -6.82 12.40
CA LEU A 77 18.72 -7.02 11.10
C LEU A 77 18.55 -5.82 10.16
N LYS A 78 17.74 -4.82 10.50
CA LYS A 78 17.36 -3.69 9.64
C LYS A 78 16.68 -4.13 8.32
N CYS A 79 15.92 -5.20 8.37
CA CYS A 79 15.11 -5.70 7.27
C CYS A 79 13.62 -5.64 7.63
N SER A 80 12.76 -6.03 6.69
CA SER A 80 11.31 -6.03 6.89
C SER A 80 10.81 -7.33 7.50
N GLY A 81 9.66 -7.29 8.20
CA GLY A 81 9.00 -8.45 8.78
C GLY A 81 7.72 -8.83 8.03
N ILE A 82 7.44 -10.14 7.95
CA ILE A 82 6.14 -10.69 7.59
C ILE A 82 5.64 -11.49 8.80
N PHE A 83 4.56 -11.03 9.40
CA PHE A 83 3.95 -11.69 10.57
C PHE A 83 2.94 -12.72 10.08
N TYR A 84 3.33 -14.01 10.19
CA TYR A 84 2.57 -15.11 9.63
C TYR A 84 1.85 -15.90 10.72
N ASN A 85 0.52 -15.91 10.71
CA ASN A 85 -0.34 -16.72 11.59
C ASN A 85 -0.03 -16.56 13.09
N GLY A 86 0.46 -15.38 13.50
CA GLY A 86 0.73 -15.06 14.90
C GLY A 86 -0.48 -14.38 15.57
N SER A 87 -0.53 -14.40 16.91
CA SER A 87 -1.63 -13.83 17.69
C SER A 87 -1.23 -12.64 18.55
N ASP A 88 0.08 -12.46 18.83
CA ASP A 88 0.55 -11.50 19.82
C ASP A 88 1.68 -10.63 19.24
N LEU A 89 1.34 -9.75 18.31
CA LEU A 89 2.27 -8.78 17.77
C LEU A 89 2.44 -7.61 18.77
N ASP A 90 3.69 -7.29 19.12
CA ASP A 90 4.03 -6.09 19.87
C ASP A 90 3.80 -4.86 18.99
N GLU A 91 2.93 -3.95 19.42
CA GLU A 91 2.56 -2.72 18.68
C GLU A 91 3.76 -1.86 18.31
N SER A 92 4.83 -1.88 19.10
CA SER A 92 6.08 -1.14 18.82
C SER A 92 6.80 -1.61 17.54
N LEU A 93 6.44 -2.80 17.01
CA LEU A 93 7.03 -3.40 15.82
C LEU A 93 6.18 -3.22 14.54
N ASN A 94 5.05 -2.52 14.64
CA ASN A 94 4.15 -2.31 13.50
C ASN A 94 4.84 -1.65 12.29
N ASN A 95 5.82 -0.79 12.52
CA ASN A 95 6.60 -0.15 11.46
C ASN A 95 7.50 -1.11 10.68
N ILE A 96 7.87 -2.25 11.27
CA ILE A 96 8.71 -3.28 10.66
C ILE A 96 7.87 -4.27 9.86
N VAL A 97 6.65 -4.56 10.32
CA VAL A 97 5.75 -5.52 9.68
C VAL A 97 5.17 -4.91 8.39
N LYS A 98 5.43 -5.57 7.27
CA LYS A 98 4.94 -5.16 5.95
C LYS A 98 3.75 -5.97 5.48
N LEU A 99 3.55 -7.13 6.04
CA LEU A 99 2.40 -8.00 5.79
C LEU A 99 2.10 -8.80 7.06
N GLU A 100 0.83 -8.80 7.45
CA GLU A 100 0.25 -9.70 8.45
C GLU A 100 -0.75 -10.62 7.75
N THR A 101 -0.56 -11.93 7.84
CA THR A 101 -1.39 -12.89 7.11
C THR A 101 -1.30 -14.31 7.70
N ASP A 102 -2.32 -15.11 7.49
CA ASP A 102 -2.37 -16.56 7.74
C ASP A 102 -2.19 -17.40 6.47
N SER A 103 -1.96 -16.76 5.32
CA SER A 103 -1.91 -17.37 3.99
C SER A 103 -0.51 -17.32 3.37
N TRP A 104 0.09 -18.50 3.11
CA TRP A 104 1.33 -18.59 2.32
C TRP A 104 1.16 -18.07 0.89
N LYS A 105 -0.05 -18.11 0.34
CA LYS A 105 -0.34 -17.51 -0.96
C LYS A 105 -0.14 -16.00 -0.90
N SER A 106 -0.63 -15.33 0.14
CA SER A 106 -0.43 -13.90 0.34
C SER A 106 1.04 -13.55 0.54
N VAL A 107 1.81 -14.37 1.27
CA VAL A 107 3.27 -14.21 1.42
C VAL A 107 3.96 -14.31 0.06
N TYR A 108 3.61 -15.30 -0.75
CA TYR A 108 4.15 -15.48 -2.09
C TYR A 108 3.84 -14.29 -2.99
N GLU A 109 2.58 -13.86 -3.04
CA GLU A 109 2.13 -12.72 -3.84
C GLU A 109 2.86 -11.44 -3.44
N TYR A 110 3.01 -11.20 -2.14
CA TYR A 110 3.74 -10.06 -1.62
C TYR A 110 5.22 -10.08 -2.03
N LEU A 111 5.93 -11.16 -1.75
CA LEU A 111 7.37 -11.30 -2.02
C LEU A 111 7.68 -11.33 -3.53
N SER A 112 6.78 -11.88 -4.35
CA SER A 112 6.91 -11.85 -5.81
C SER A 112 6.55 -10.51 -6.45
N GLY A 113 6.15 -9.52 -5.65
CA GLY A 113 5.63 -8.24 -6.14
C GLY A 113 4.27 -8.36 -6.85
N LEU A 114 3.55 -9.45 -6.61
CA LEU A 114 2.19 -9.67 -7.11
C LEU A 114 1.13 -9.14 -6.13
N SER A 115 1.45 -8.99 -4.85
CA SER A 115 0.55 -8.36 -3.88
C SER A 115 0.36 -6.89 -4.21
N ARG A 116 -0.92 -6.47 -4.19
CA ARG A 116 -1.30 -5.08 -4.45
C ARG A 116 -1.95 -4.44 -3.22
N TYR A 117 -1.43 -4.83 -2.06
CA TYR A 117 -1.77 -4.29 -0.75
C TYR A 117 -0.62 -3.44 -0.19
N SER A 118 -0.95 -2.34 0.45
CA SER A 118 -0.01 -1.55 1.25
C SER A 118 -0.65 -1.06 2.55
N LYS A 119 0.20 -0.95 3.56
CA LYS A 119 -0.06 -0.18 4.78
C LYS A 119 0.93 0.98 4.80
N PHE A 120 0.41 2.19 4.84
CA PHE A 120 1.18 3.41 4.69
C PHE A 120 0.86 4.38 5.82
N ASN A 121 1.90 4.92 6.45
CA ASN A 121 1.78 5.92 7.50
C ASN A 121 2.55 7.18 7.09
N ARG A 122 1.94 8.34 7.33
CA ARG A 122 2.55 9.65 7.13
C ARG A 122 2.29 10.53 8.34
N ASP A 123 3.35 10.94 9.01
CA ASP A 123 3.29 11.82 10.16
C ASP A 123 3.99 13.14 9.83
N THR A 124 3.29 14.23 10.00
CA THR A 124 3.82 15.59 9.97
C THR A 124 3.57 16.28 11.32
N ASN A 125 3.91 17.56 11.44
CA ASN A 125 3.54 18.32 12.62
C ASN A 125 2.04 18.70 12.62
N GLU A 126 1.35 18.57 11.50
CA GLU A 126 -0.01 19.05 11.25
C GLU A 126 -0.98 17.88 11.09
N THR A 127 -0.51 16.72 10.62
CA THR A 127 -1.36 15.56 10.34
C THR A 127 -0.69 14.25 10.73
N LYS A 128 -1.51 13.28 11.17
CA LYS A 128 -1.13 11.87 11.32
C LYS A 128 -2.09 11.03 10.48
N ILE A 129 -1.55 10.28 9.54
CA ILE A 129 -2.32 9.59 8.52
C ILE A 129 -1.92 8.13 8.48
N GLU A 130 -2.92 7.26 8.58
CA GLU A 130 -2.80 5.81 8.40
C GLU A 130 -3.67 5.40 7.21
N ILE A 131 -3.09 4.72 6.23
CA ILE A 131 -3.79 4.22 5.04
C ILE A 131 -3.49 2.74 4.84
N GLU A 132 -4.54 1.94 4.70
CA GLU A 132 -4.45 0.58 4.16
C GLU A 132 -5.17 0.57 2.81
N LEU A 133 -4.46 0.10 1.79
CA LEU A 133 -4.90 0.09 0.40
C LEU A 133 -4.77 -1.32 -0.17
N ASP A 134 -5.85 -1.87 -0.71
CA ASP A 134 -5.83 -3.09 -1.51
C ASP A 134 -6.46 -2.82 -2.89
N LEU A 135 -5.62 -2.87 -3.94
CA LEU A 135 -6.08 -2.67 -5.33
C LEU A 135 -6.88 -3.86 -5.89
N ASP A 136 -6.79 -5.03 -5.25
CA ASP A 136 -7.54 -6.24 -5.61
C ASP A 136 -8.76 -6.44 -4.70
N GLY A 137 -9.19 -5.37 -4.03
CA GLY A 137 -10.31 -5.34 -3.11
C GLY A 137 -11.69 -5.49 -3.75
N THR A 138 -12.71 -5.20 -2.97
CA THR A 138 -14.14 -5.30 -3.35
C THR A 138 -14.89 -3.98 -3.24
N GLY A 139 -14.18 -2.88 -2.93
CA GLY A 139 -14.74 -1.55 -2.72
C GLY A 139 -15.31 -1.38 -1.31
N LYS A 140 -14.68 -2.00 -0.31
CA LYS A 140 -14.94 -1.78 1.11
C LYS A 140 -14.12 -0.59 1.59
N SER A 141 -14.75 0.27 2.37
CA SER A 141 -14.10 1.44 2.94
C SER A 141 -14.39 1.57 4.43
N ASN A 142 -13.41 2.12 5.14
CA ASN A 142 -13.56 2.62 6.50
C ASN A 142 -12.73 3.90 6.59
N ILE A 143 -13.39 5.05 6.52
CA ILE A 143 -12.74 6.35 6.30
C ILE A 143 -13.15 7.31 7.40
N ASP A 144 -12.18 7.91 8.06
CA ASP A 144 -12.34 8.90 9.11
C ASP A 144 -11.26 9.97 8.98
N THR A 145 -11.58 11.07 8.33
CA THR A 145 -10.70 12.25 8.17
C THR A 145 -11.13 13.42 9.05
N GLY A 146 -12.28 13.30 9.74
CA GLY A 146 -12.91 14.38 10.46
C GLY A 146 -13.72 15.34 9.57
N LEU A 147 -13.75 15.15 8.24
CA LEU A 147 -14.50 15.94 7.26
C LEU A 147 -15.52 15.05 6.56
N SER A 148 -16.79 15.15 6.94
CA SER A 148 -17.84 14.20 6.52
C SER A 148 -18.04 14.17 5.01
N PHE A 149 -17.96 15.32 4.33
CA PHE A 149 -18.09 15.34 2.88
C PHE A 149 -16.87 14.78 2.17
N PHE A 150 -15.68 14.99 2.72
CA PHE A 150 -14.45 14.41 2.19
C PHE A 150 -14.43 12.89 2.36
N ASP A 151 -14.85 12.38 3.53
CA ASP A 151 -15.03 10.94 3.79
C ASP A 151 -15.98 10.32 2.74
N HIS A 152 -17.11 11.00 2.46
CA HIS A 152 -18.05 10.56 1.42
C HIS A 152 -17.39 10.52 0.03
N MET A 153 -16.55 11.48 -0.33
CA MET A 153 -15.85 11.48 -1.63
C MET A 153 -14.83 10.33 -1.74
N LEU A 154 -14.09 10.05 -0.67
CA LEU A 154 -13.17 8.93 -0.62
C LEU A 154 -13.90 7.57 -0.62
N ASP A 155 -15.08 7.49 -0.01
CA ASP A 155 -15.96 6.32 -0.10
C ASP A 155 -16.45 6.08 -1.55
N GLN A 156 -16.83 7.13 -2.29
CA GLN A 156 -17.11 7.02 -3.73
C GLN A 156 -15.90 6.51 -4.51
N LEU A 157 -14.69 6.97 -4.16
CA LEU A 157 -13.45 6.50 -4.77
C LEU A 157 -13.28 5.00 -4.54
N SER A 158 -13.33 4.53 -3.29
CA SER A 158 -13.24 3.11 -2.95
C SER A 158 -14.29 2.27 -3.66
N ARG A 159 -15.55 2.65 -3.49
CA ARG A 159 -16.71 1.89 -3.98
C ARG A 159 -16.70 1.70 -5.49
N HIS A 160 -16.40 2.73 -6.23
CA HIS A 160 -16.47 2.71 -7.70
C HIS A 160 -15.19 2.18 -8.36
N SER A 161 -14.03 2.27 -7.69
CA SER A 161 -12.79 1.64 -8.16
C SER A 161 -12.69 0.16 -7.80
N LEU A 162 -13.50 -0.34 -6.85
CA LEU A 162 -13.39 -1.66 -6.20
C LEU A 162 -12.07 -1.84 -5.42
N VAL A 163 -11.43 -0.76 -5.05
CA VAL A 163 -10.25 -0.73 -4.19
C VAL A 163 -10.73 -0.72 -2.74
N ASP A 164 -10.20 -1.58 -1.89
CA ASP A 164 -10.50 -1.50 -0.46
C ASP A 164 -9.60 -0.43 0.17
N LEU A 165 -10.23 0.48 0.95
CA LEU A 165 -9.57 1.62 1.60
C LEU A 165 -9.93 1.68 3.09
N ASN A 166 -8.91 1.67 3.93
CA ASN A 166 -9.04 2.06 5.34
C ASN A 166 -8.16 3.30 5.55
N ILE A 167 -8.78 4.43 5.89
CA ILE A 167 -8.10 5.72 6.05
C ILE A 167 -8.48 6.31 7.38
N LYS A 168 -7.48 6.64 8.19
CA LYS A 168 -7.63 7.37 9.44
C LYS A 168 -6.71 8.57 9.45
N VAL A 169 -7.26 9.73 9.73
CA VAL A 169 -6.53 10.99 9.78
C VAL A 169 -6.80 11.72 11.09
N ASP A 170 -5.75 12.14 11.75
CA ASP A 170 -5.79 13.10 12.87
C ASP A 170 -5.08 14.37 12.38
N GLY A 171 -5.86 15.34 11.90
CA GLY A 171 -5.39 16.58 11.32
C GLY A 171 -5.72 17.79 12.18
N ASP A 172 -5.05 18.91 11.94
CA ASP A 172 -5.19 20.17 12.65
C ASP A 172 -6.44 20.99 12.21
N LEU A 173 -7.61 20.34 12.14
CA LEU A 173 -8.88 20.95 11.74
C LEU A 173 -9.28 22.19 12.54
N ASN A 174 -8.60 22.47 13.65
CA ASN A 174 -8.73 23.73 14.39
C ASN A 174 -8.15 24.93 13.64
N VAL A 175 -7.25 24.70 12.68
CA VAL A 175 -6.69 25.70 11.77
C VAL A 175 -7.62 25.85 10.58
N ASP A 176 -7.66 24.82 9.73
CA ASP A 176 -8.59 24.65 8.63
C ASP A 176 -8.57 23.21 8.11
N GLU A 177 -9.23 22.93 7.00
CA GLU A 177 -9.28 21.63 6.34
C GLU A 177 -8.11 21.36 5.36
N HIS A 178 -7.29 22.36 5.06
CA HIS A 178 -6.30 22.34 3.98
C HIS A 178 -5.27 21.20 4.18
N HIS A 179 -4.57 21.21 5.32
CA HIS A 179 -3.53 20.19 5.60
C HIS A 179 -4.11 18.78 5.61
N THR A 180 -5.31 18.61 6.21
CA THR A 180 -5.99 17.32 6.24
C THR A 180 -6.25 16.77 4.84
N ILE A 181 -6.79 17.59 3.93
CA ILE A 181 -7.14 17.15 2.56
C ILE A 181 -5.89 16.92 1.72
N GLU A 182 -4.95 17.86 1.74
CA GLU A 182 -3.74 17.81 0.91
C GLU A 182 -2.82 16.65 1.31
N ASP A 183 -2.51 16.52 2.61
CA ASP A 183 -1.66 15.44 3.13
C ASP A 183 -2.30 14.05 2.96
N THR A 184 -3.63 13.94 3.13
CA THR A 184 -4.34 12.69 2.84
C THR A 184 -4.22 12.33 1.35
N ALA A 185 -4.34 13.29 0.45
CA ALA A 185 -4.20 13.08 -0.99
C ALA A 185 -2.78 12.63 -1.37
N ILE A 186 -1.75 13.28 -0.79
CA ILE A 186 -0.35 12.88 -0.98
C ILE A 186 -0.14 11.44 -0.49
N ALA A 187 -0.53 11.14 0.75
CA ALA A 187 -0.36 9.82 1.36
C ALA A 187 -1.08 8.72 0.57
N LEU A 188 -2.30 8.99 0.09
CA LEU A 188 -3.06 8.07 -0.75
C LEU A 188 -2.37 7.86 -2.11
N GLY A 189 -1.90 8.93 -2.74
CA GLY A 189 -1.15 8.85 -3.99
C GLY A 189 0.15 8.04 -3.85
N GLU A 190 0.91 8.27 -2.78
CA GLU A 190 2.13 7.52 -2.47
C GLU A 190 1.83 6.04 -2.19
N SER A 191 0.71 5.72 -1.52
CA SER A 191 0.23 4.34 -1.34
C SER A 191 -0.03 3.66 -2.68
N PHE A 192 -0.72 4.33 -3.61
CA PHE A 192 -0.92 3.83 -4.98
C PHE A 192 0.41 3.62 -5.71
N SER A 193 1.31 4.58 -5.64
CA SER A 193 2.63 4.48 -6.28
C SER A 193 3.43 3.29 -5.76
N SER A 194 3.40 3.07 -4.44
CA SER A 194 4.07 1.95 -3.77
C SER A 194 3.53 0.60 -4.24
N VAL A 195 2.20 0.44 -4.25
CA VAL A 195 1.53 -0.82 -4.60
C VAL A 195 1.65 -1.14 -6.10
N LEU A 196 1.61 -0.13 -6.96
CA LEU A 196 1.80 -0.30 -8.40
C LEU A 196 3.24 -0.68 -8.76
N GLY A 197 4.21 -0.31 -7.94
CA GLY A 197 5.61 -0.68 -8.07
C GLY A 197 6.14 -0.52 -9.49
N LYS A 198 6.62 -1.60 -10.09
CA LYS A 198 7.15 -1.63 -11.46
C LYS A 198 6.08 -1.50 -12.55
N LYS A 199 4.79 -1.45 -12.19
CA LYS A 199 3.64 -1.27 -13.10
C LYS A 199 3.52 -2.35 -14.19
N ILE A 200 4.05 -3.54 -13.92
CA ILE A 200 4.02 -4.67 -14.86
C ILE A 200 2.61 -5.25 -14.92
N GLY A 201 2.08 -5.42 -16.11
CA GLY A 201 0.80 -6.07 -16.39
C GLY A 201 -0.44 -5.20 -16.12
N ILE A 202 -0.29 -3.93 -15.75
CA ILE A 202 -1.45 -3.02 -15.62
C ILE A 202 -1.87 -2.46 -16.97
N GLU A 203 -3.14 -2.04 -17.09
CA GLU A 203 -3.66 -1.36 -18.29
C GLU A 203 -3.12 0.07 -18.43
N ARG A 204 -2.70 0.70 -17.34
CA ARG A 204 -2.07 2.02 -17.25
C ARG A 204 -2.99 3.18 -17.56
N TYR A 205 -3.79 3.12 -18.60
CA TYR A 205 -4.64 4.21 -19.09
C TYR A 205 -6.13 3.95 -18.86
N ALA A 206 -6.90 5.01 -18.60
CA ALA A 206 -8.36 4.93 -18.61
C ALA A 206 -9.03 6.32 -18.76
N PHE A 207 -10.34 6.32 -19.07
CA PHE A 207 -11.17 7.50 -19.31
C PHE A 207 -12.64 7.20 -19.01
N SER A 208 -13.50 8.22 -18.77
CA SER A 208 -14.87 8.01 -18.26
C SER A 208 -15.87 9.19 -18.40
N LEU A 209 -16.99 9.25 -17.88
CA LEU A 209 -18.43 9.22 -18.20
C LEU A 209 -19.34 10.16 -17.32
N PRO A 210 -20.69 10.34 -17.63
CA PRO A 210 -21.61 11.35 -17.08
C PRO A 210 -22.33 10.97 -15.77
N MET A 211 -22.91 11.97 -15.09
CA MET A 211 -23.81 11.84 -13.95
C MET A 211 -24.90 12.91 -13.98
N ASP A 212 -26.15 12.50 -14.14
CA ASP A 212 -27.35 13.35 -14.22
C ASP A 212 -27.14 14.58 -15.15
N ASP A 213 -27.20 15.80 -14.60
CA ASP A 213 -27.00 17.07 -15.33
C ASP A 213 -25.51 17.36 -15.61
N CYS A 214 -24.59 16.54 -15.07
CA CYS A 214 -23.17 16.77 -15.17
C CYS A 214 -22.47 15.74 -16.07
N LEU A 215 -21.49 16.20 -16.83
CA LEU A 215 -20.60 15.36 -17.60
C LEU A 215 -19.16 15.54 -17.08
N ALA A 216 -18.63 14.53 -16.39
CA ALA A 216 -17.22 14.48 -16.02
C ALA A 216 -16.44 13.64 -17.02
N GLN A 217 -15.42 14.23 -17.60
CA GLN A 217 -14.43 13.57 -18.45
C GLN A 217 -13.12 13.49 -17.68
N VAL A 218 -12.68 12.28 -17.38
CA VAL A 218 -11.44 12.03 -16.66
C VAL A 218 -10.60 11.07 -17.46
N ALA A 219 -9.36 11.44 -17.73
CA ALA A 219 -8.35 10.58 -18.33
C ALA A 219 -7.14 10.53 -17.42
N ILE A 220 -6.60 9.32 -17.19
CA ILE A 220 -5.42 9.12 -16.33
C ILE A 220 -4.35 8.29 -17.02
N ASP A 221 -3.08 8.52 -16.59
CA ASP A 221 -1.93 7.75 -16.99
C ASP A 221 -0.94 7.59 -15.83
N PHE A 222 -0.77 6.36 -15.33
CA PHE A 222 0.27 6.03 -14.34
C PHE A 222 1.68 6.00 -14.98
N GLY A 223 2.02 7.06 -15.71
CA GLY A 223 3.24 7.18 -16.52
C GLY A 223 4.53 7.51 -15.74
N GLY A 224 4.49 7.57 -14.42
CA GLY A 224 5.66 7.84 -13.58
C GLY A 224 6.04 9.32 -13.47
N ARG A 225 5.27 10.23 -14.05
CA ARG A 225 5.43 11.69 -13.94
C ARG A 225 4.11 12.33 -13.58
N SER A 226 4.11 13.25 -12.61
CA SER A 226 2.89 13.93 -12.20
C SER A 226 2.54 15.08 -13.15
N TRP A 227 1.27 15.21 -13.49
CA TRP A 227 0.71 16.37 -14.18
C TRP A 227 -0.80 16.40 -14.00
N LEU A 228 -1.36 17.53 -13.64
CA LEU A 228 -2.82 17.74 -13.59
C LEU A 228 -3.22 18.82 -14.58
N VAL A 229 -4.18 18.48 -15.45
CA VAL A 229 -4.99 19.46 -16.19
C VAL A 229 -6.35 19.50 -15.55
N TRP A 230 -6.75 20.67 -15.08
CA TRP A 230 -7.99 20.88 -14.36
C TRP A 230 -8.87 21.91 -15.08
N ASP A 231 -9.99 21.47 -15.63
CA ASP A 231 -11.01 22.28 -16.30
C ASP A 231 -12.35 22.03 -15.58
N ALA A 232 -12.43 22.53 -14.34
CA ALA A 232 -13.60 22.40 -13.48
C ALA A 232 -13.76 23.68 -12.66
N GLU A 233 -14.83 24.41 -12.94
CA GLU A 233 -15.17 25.64 -12.24
C GLU A 233 -16.30 25.38 -11.24
N PHE A 234 -16.17 25.97 -10.04
CA PHE A 234 -17.15 25.91 -8.96
C PHE A 234 -17.51 27.36 -8.57
N ASN A 235 -18.80 27.65 -8.45
CA ASN A 235 -19.30 28.97 -8.06
C ASN A 235 -19.67 29.04 -6.58
N ARG A 236 -19.87 27.91 -5.92
CA ARG A 236 -20.09 27.81 -4.47
C ARG A 236 -18.74 27.80 -3.75
N GLU A 237 -18.68 28.51 -2.63
CA GLU A 237 -17.52 28.54 -1.77
C GLU A 237 -17.22 27.17 -1.14
N LYS A 238 -18.29 26.48 -0.69
CA LYS A 238 -18.20 25.16 -0.05
C LYS A 238 -19.27 24.20 -0.55
N ILE A 239 -18.95 22.91 -0.53
CA ILE A 239 -19.90 21.80 -0.68
C ILE A 239 -19.73 20.90 0.54
N GLY A 240 -20.78 20.77 1.36
CA GLY A 240 -20.64 20.19 2.69
C GLY A 240 -19.70 21.04 3.54
N ASP A 241 -18.73 20.38 4.14
CA ASP A 241 -17.66 20.95 4.97
C ASP A 241 -16.36 21.26 4.18
N VAL A 242 -16.33 20.96 2.87
CA VAL A 242 -15.14 21.12 2.02
C VAL A 242 -15.25 22.38 1.14
N PRO A 243 -14.27 23.33 1.21
CA PRO A 243 -14.13 24.41 0.25
C PRO A 243 -13.89 23.88 -1.16
N THR A 244 -14.48 24.51 -2.17
CA THR A 244 -14.40 23.99 -3.54
C THR A 244 -13.01 24.08 -4.15
N GLU A 245 -12.18 25.01 -3.70
CA GLU A 245 -10.77 25.09 -4.09
C GLU A 245 -9.96 23.84 -3.69
N MET A 246 -10.34 23.18 -2.59
CA MET A 246 -9.66 21.97 -2.10
C MET A 246 -9.81 20.78 -3.03
N PHE A 247 -10.78 20.77 -3.92
CA PHE A 247 -10.89 19.70 -4.93
C PHE A 247 -9.71 19.71 -5.90
N TYR A 248 -9.27 20.90 -6.35
CA TYR A 248 -8.05 21.01 -7.14
C TYR A 248 -6.82 20.53 -6.35
N HIS A 249 -6.68 20.95 -5.10
CA HIS A 249 -5.57 20.56 -4.23
C HIS A 249 -5.53 19.05 -4.01
N PHE A 250 -6.68 18.42 -3.76
CA PHE A 250 -6.76 16.96 -3.63
C PHE A 250 -6.22 16.24 -4.86
N PHE A 251 -6.74 16.54 -6.06
CA PHE A 251 -6.32 15.86 -7.27
C PHE A 251 -4.86 16.18 -7.64
N LYS A 252 -4.41 17.41 -7.37
CA LYS A 252 -3.01 17.80 -7.59
C LYS A 252 -2.06 16.98 -6.71
N SER A 253 -2.34 16.92 -5.43
CA SER A 253 -1.53 16.19 -4.43
C SER A 253 -1.57 14.69 -4.64
N PHE A 254 -2.74 14.14 -5.00
CA PHE A 254 -2.83 12.74 -5.40
C PHE A 254 -1.97 12.44 -6.64
N CYS A 255 -2.03 13.27 -7.67
CA CYS A 255 -1.20 13.10 -8.88
C CYS A 255 0.29 13.13 -8.55
N ASP A 256 0.71 14.00 -7.65
CA ASP A 256 2.11 14.10 -7.23
C ASP A 256 2.58 12.84 -6.48
N GLY A 257 1.81 12.38 -5.50
CA GLY A 257 2.11 11.16 -4.74
C GLY A 257 2.09 9.91 -5.60
N ALA A 258 1.07 9.74 -6.42
CA ALA A 258 0.91 8.58 -7.32
C ALA A 258 1.82 8.61 -8.56
N LYS A 259 2.50 9.72 -8.82
CA LYS A 259 3.24 9.97 -10.08
C LYS A 259 2.36 9.74 -11.30
N LEU A 260 1.17 10.33 -11.26
CA LEU A 260 0.06 10.17 -12.19
C LEU A 260 -0.13 11.42 -13.04
N ASN A 261 -0.41 11.24 -14.33
CA ASN A 261 -1.02 12.29 -15.15
C ASN A 261 -2.54 12.17 -15.07
N ALA A 262 -3.23 13.28 -14.83
CA ALA A 262 -4.68 13.36 -14.91
C ALA A 262 -5.12 14.56 -15.75
N ASN A 263 -6.17 14.36 -16.55
CA ASN A 263 -6.88 15.41 -17.26
C ASN A 263 -8.34 15.32 -16.85
N ILE A 264 -8.83 16.34 -16.16
CA ILE A 264 -10.18 16.39 -15.56
C ILE A 264 -10.92 17.56 -16.13
N LYS A 265 -12.08 17.31 -16.71
CA LYS A 265 -13.03 18.30 -17.17
C LYS A 265 -14.42 17.97 -16.65
N VAL A 266 -15.19 18.98 -16.22
CA VAL A 266 -16.58 18.80 -15.83
C VAL A 266 -17.46 19.95 -16.35
N GLU A 267 -18.62 19.58 -16.85
CA GLU A 267 -19.69 20.48 -17.24
C GLU A 267 -20.96 20.11 -16.46
N GLY A 268 -21.81 21.09 -16.13
CA GLY A 268 -23.05 20.88 -15.39
C GLY A 268 -23.41 22.08 -14.55
N THR A 269 -24.55 22.02 -13.88
CA THR A 269 -25.11 23.14 -13.11
C THR A 269 -25.13 22.89 -11.61
N ASN A 270 -25.29 21.63 -11.17
CA ASN A 270 -25.28 21.26 -9.76
C ASN A 270 -23.86 20.98 -9.31
N GLU A 271 -23.35 21.82 -8.45
CA GLU A 271 -21.95 21.75 -7.98
C GLU A 271 -21.60 20.48 -7.16
N HIS A 272 -22.58 19.97 -6.40
CA HIS A 272 -22.43 18.68 -5.73
C HIS A 272 -22.32 17.55 -6.76
N HIS A 273 -23.20 17.54 -7.79
CA HIS A 273 -23.11 16.54 -8.86
C HIS A 273 -21.81 16.66 -9.67
N LYS A 274 -21.30 17.88 -9.89
CA LYS A 274 -20.00 18.07 -10.55
C LYS A 274 -18.88 17.33 -9.82
N ILE A 275 -18.69 17.60 -8.52
CA ILE A 275 -17.58 16.99 -7.80
C ILE A 275 -17.78 15.48 -7.58
N GLU A 276 -18.98 15.05 -7.28
CA GLU A 276 -19.28 13.62 -7.14
C GLU A 276 -19.06 12.88 -8.47
N SER A 277 -19.44 13.47 -9.62
CA SER A 277 -19.17 12.88 -10.93
C SER A 277 -17.68 12.77 -11.23
N ILE A 278 -16.87 13.76 -10.82
CA ILE A 278 -15.41 13.71 -10.95
C ILE A 278 -14.84 12.54 -10.15
N PHE A 279 -15.20 12.39 -8.86
CA PHE A 279 -14.70 11.30 -8.02
C PHE A 279 -15.13 9.93 -8.56
N LYS A 280 -16.38 9.77 -9.00
CA LYS A 280 -16.87 8.53 -9.63
C LYS A 280 -16.14 8.21 -10.94
N ALA A 281 -15.93 9.21 -11.80
CA ALA A 281 -15.20 9.06 -13.04
C ALA A 281 -13.73 8.69 -12.79
N PHE A 282 -13.10 9.38 -11.86
CA PHE A 282 -11.72 9.11 -11.44
C PHE A 282 -11.57 7.70 -10.86
N ALA A 283 -12.51 7.27 -10.01
CA ALA A 283 -12.57 5.91 -9.48
C ALA A 283 -12.68 4.85 -10.58
N LYS A 284 -13.52 5.07 -11.59
CA LYS A 284 -13.64 4.19 -12.76
C LYS A 284 -12.36 4.15 -13.58
N CYS A 285 -11.69 5.29 -13.73
CA CYS A 285 -10.40 5.36 -14.37
C CYS A 285 -9.35 4.55 -13.61
N ILE A 286 -9.26 4.72 -12.29
CA ILE A 286 -8.38 3.92 -11.43
C ILE A 286 -8.66 2.43 -11.62
N LYS A 287 -9.93 2.00 -11.47
CA LYS A 287 -10.31 0.59 -11.66
C LYS A 287 -9.77 0.01 -12.95
N SER A 288 -9.95 0.71 -14.06
CA SER A 288 -9.50 0.24 -15.37
C SER A 288 -7.98 0.29 -15.51
N ALA A 289 -7.35 1.39 -15.09
CA ALA A 289 -5.92 1.61 -15.25
C ALA A 289 -5.06 0.65 -14.41
N VAL A 290 -5.50 0.30 -13.19
CA VAL A 290 -4.80 -0.63 -12.29
C VAL A 290 -5.16 -2.10 -12.54
N SER A 291 -6.14 -2.37 -13.39
CA SER A 291 -6.54 -3.71 -13.78
C SER A 291 -5.32 -4.48 -14.34
N LYS A 292 -5.13 -5.71 -13.89
CA LYS A 292 -3.95 -6.52 -14.21
C LYS A 292 -4.34 -7.71 -15.06
N ASN A 293 -3.66 -7.87 -16.20
CA ASN A 293 -3.78 -9.08 -17.00
C ASN A 293 -2.76 -10.11 -16.52
N GLN A 294 -3.23 -11.15 -15.83
CA GLN A 294 -2.37 -12.20 -15.27
C GLN A 294 -1.66 -13.05 -16.34
N ASP A 295 -2.23 -13.12 -17.55
CA ASP A 295 -1.67 -13.90 -18.65
C ASP A 295 -0.61 -13.12 -19.47
N LYS A 296 -0.53 -11.80 -19.27
CA LYS A 296 0.38 -10.92 -20.01
C LYS A 296 1.07 -9.93 -19.07
N LEU A 297 2.08 -10.40 -18.36
CA LEU A 297 2.89 -9.55 -17.47
C LEU A 297 3.91 -8.75 -18.31
N ILE A 298 3.40 -7.79 -19.10
CA ILE A 298 4.21 -6.91 -19.94
C ILE A 298 4.23 -5.51 -19.32
N LEU A 299 5.40 -4.87 -19.28
CA LEU A 299 5.49 -3.46 -18.95
C LEU A 299 4.85 -2.63 -20.07
N PRO A 300 3.79 -1.83 -19.81
CA PRO A 300 3.09 -1.05 -20.82
C PRO A 300 3.90 0.22 -21.21
N SER A 301 5.14 0.03 -21.65
CA SER A 301 6.06 1.08 -22.06
C SER A 301 7.07 0.55 -23.09
N THR A 302 7.17 1.23 -24.23
CA THR A 302 8.20 0.96 -25.24
C THR A 302 9.60 1.40 -24.81
N LYS A 303 9.70 2.22 -23.74
CA LYS A 303 10.99 2.70 -23.19
C LYS A 303 11.63 1.72 -22.21
N GLY A 304 10.94 0.63 -21.84
CA GLY A 304 11.42 -0.34 -20.85
C GLY A 304 11.40 0.14 -19.40
N VAL A 305 10.90 1.37 -19.15
CA VAL A 305 10.73 1.99 -17.83
C VAL A 305 9.46 2.83 -17.79
N LEU A 306 8.92 3.04 -16.58
CA LEU A 306 7.81 3.95 -16.26
C LEU A 306 8.12 4.72 -14.98
#